data_35c466d02e32c195c693afcb2f8d04c9
#
_entry.id   35c466d02e32c195c693afcb2f8d04c9
#
_cell.length_a   1.000
_cell.length_b   1.000
_cell.length_c   1.000
_cell.angle_alpha   90.00
_cell.angle_beta   90.00
_cell.angle_gamma   90.00
#
_symmetry.space_group_name_H-M   'P 1'
#
loop_
_entity.id
_entity.type
_entity.pdbx_description
1 polymer ?
#
loop_
_entity_poly.entity_id
_entity_poly.type
_entity_poly.pdbx_seq_one_letter_code
_entity_poly.pdbx_strand_id
1 'polypeptide(L)'
;MKKILIIEDNRILAENFERILRSNFSISKAYSAQEAILQIDKNLPDLILLDILLEGHSAFALLNELQSYADTSKIPIVICSDLASELDFESLKPFNIRHIFDKSQVYPQELRKKIEGILNE
;
A
#
# COMPACT_ATOMS: atom_id res chain seq x y z
N MET A 1 14.11 -10.20 -5.59
CA MET A 1 12.63 -10.12 -5.48
C MET A 1 12.19 -8.68 -5.40
N LYS A 2 11.06 -8.39 -5.96
CA LYS A 2 10.46 -7.06 -5.83
C LYS A 2 10.10 -6.78 -4.38
N LYS A 3 10.18 -5.51 -3.99
CA LYS A 3 10.00 -5.06 -2.61
C LYS A 3 8.61 -4.44 -2.44
N ILE A 4 7.88 -4.93 -1.45
CA ILE A 4 6.57 -4.39 -1.11
C ILE A 4 6.64 -3.83 0.31
N LEU A 5 6.17 -2.60 0.48
CA LEU A 5 5.98 -2.00 1.79
C LEU A 5 4.49 -2.07 2.14
N ILE A 6 4.19 -2.74 3.24
CA ILE A 6 2.83 -2.81 3.78
C ILE A 6 2.69 -1.73 4.84
N ILE A 7 1.71 -0.85 4.68
CA ILE A 7 1.43 0.22 5.65
C ILE A 7 0.06 -0.06 6.24
N GLU A 8 0.05 -0.58 7.46
CA GLU A 8 -1.14 -1.03 8.15
C GLU A 8 -0.91 -0.93 9.67
N ASP A 9 -1.76 -0.21 10.38
CA ASP A 9 -1.60 0.00 11.83
C ASP A 9 -1.97 -1.25 12.66
N ASN A 10 -2.83 -2.11 12.14
CA ASN A 10 -3.17 -3.37 12.81
C ASN A 10 -2.10 -4.41 12.52
N ARG A 11 -1.33 -4.76 13.55
CA ARG A 11 -0.17 -5.67 13.39
C ARG A 11 -0.57 -7.06 12.91
N ILE A 12 -1.71 -7.57 13.35
CA ILE A 12 -2.19 -8.89 12.93
C ILE A 12 -2.51 -8.89 11.45
N LEU A 13 -3.19 -7.84 10.96
CA LEU A 13 -3.50 -7.72 9.54
C LEU A 13 -2.24 -7.54 8.70
N ALA A 14 -1.30 -6.73 9.17
CA ALA A 14 -0.02 -6.56 8.47
C ALA A 14 0.72 -7.89 8.32
N GLU A 15 0.75 -8.69 9.39
CA GLU A 15 1.37 -10.01 9.36
C GLU A 15 0.65 -10.97 8.41
N ASN A 16 -0.67 -10.88 8.34
CA ASN A 16 -1.44 -11.69 7.40
C ASN A 16 -1.12 -11.34 5.95
N PHE A 17 -1.02 -10.06 5.63
CA PHE A 17 -0.60 -9.63 4.30
C PHE A 17 0.82 -10.11 3.98
N GLU A 18 1.72 -9.99 4.93
CA GLU A 18 3.08 -10.49 4.75
C GLU A 18 3.09 -11.98 4.44
N ARG A 19 2.31 -12.75 5.19
CA ARG A 19 2.22 -14.21 5.01
C ARG A 19 1.72 -14.57 3.61
N ILE A 20 0.76 -13.81 3.09
CA ILE A 20 0.21 -14.01 1.76
C ILE A 20 1.26 -13.73 0.68
N LEU A 21 2.08 -12.71 0.87
CA LEU A 21 2.92 -12.15 -0.19
C LEU A 21 4.39 -12.58 -0.12
N ARG A 22 4.87 -13.06 1.02
CA ARG A 22 6.31 -13.28 1.25
C ARG A 22 6.95 -14.35 0.38
N SER A 23 6.14 -15.25 -0.18
CA SER A 23 6.69 -16.31 -1.05
C SER A 23 7.23 -15.75 -2.36
N ASN A 24 6.68 -14.63 -2.82
CA ASN A 24 6.96 -14.06 -4.13
C ASN A 24 7.65 -12.70 -4.06
N PHE A 25 7.63 -12.05 -2.88
CA PHE A 25 8.09 -10.67 -2.73
C PHE A 25 8.88 -10.50 -1.44
N SER A 26 9.74 -9.48 -1.43
CA SER A 26 10.44 -9.05 -0.23
C SER A 26 9.56 -8.06 0.52
N ILE A 27 9.18 -8.36 1.75
CA ILE A 27 8.15 -7.61 2.49
C ILE A 27 8.78 -6.78 3.60
N SER A 28 8.38 -5.51 3.68
CA SER A 28 8.62 -4.63 4.83
C SER A 28 7.26 -4.17 5.35
N LYS A 29 7.20 -3.87 6.63
CA LYS A 29 5.96 -3.42 7.28
C LYS A 29 6.20 -2.11 7.99
N ALA A 30 5.25 -1.20 7.88
CA ALA A 30 5.20 0.04 8.65
C ALA A 30 3.82 0.15 9.29
N TYR A 31 3.78 0.52 10.55
CA TYR A 31 2.53 0.55 11.32
C TYR A 31 1.96 1.96 11.45
N SER A 32 2.61 2.93 10.82
CA SER A 32 2.16 4.32 10.78
C SER A 32 2.73 5.00 9.54
N ALA A 33 2.19 6.16 9.21
CA ALA A 33 2.72 6.96 8.10
C ALA A 33 4.16 7.42 8.39
N GLN A 34 4.47 7.75 9.63
CA GLN A 34 5.83 8.17 10.01
C GLN A 34 6.84 7.05 9.81
N GLU A 35 6.51 5.84 10.25
CA GLU A 35 7.39 4.68 10.02
C GLU A 35 7.58 4.42 8.52
N ALA A 36 6.50 4.57 7.74
CA ALA A 36 6.54 4.36 6.30
C ALA A 36 7.53 5.32 5.65
N ILE A 37 7.46 6.60 6.00
CA ILE A 37 8.36 7.61 5.44
C ILE A 37 9.81 7.29 5.76
N LEU A 38 10.09 6.92 7.00
CA LEU A 38 11.47 6.55 7.41
C LEU A 38 11.99 5.36 6.60
N GLN A 39 11.15 4.36 6.38
CA GLN A 39 11.55 3.19 5.60
C GLN A 39 11.73 3.53 4.12
N ILE A 40 10.85 4.32 3.54
CA ILE A 40 10.92 4.75 2.15
C ILE A 40 12.20 5.55 1.90
N ASP A 41 12.58 6.42 2.83
CA ASP A 41 13.81 7.21 2.72
C ASP A 41 15.05 6.34 2.69
N LYS A 42 15.02 5.21 3.38
CA LYS A 42 16.15 4.29 3.40
C LYS A 42 16.19 3.37 2.20
N ASN A 43 15.04 2.95 1.71
CA ASN A 43 14.95 1.94 0.67
C ASN A 43 13.61 2.03 -0.03
N LEU A 44 13.62 2.50 -1.27
CA LEU A 44 12.39 2.67 -2.05
C LEU A 44 11.74 1.31 -2.34
N PRO A 45 10.45 1.15 -2.00
CA PRO A 45 9.74 -0.06 -2.38
C PRO A 45 9.35 -0.02 -3.86
N ASP A 46 9.06 -1.20 -4.40
CA ASP A 46 8.54 -1.32 -5.77
C ASP A 46 7.02 -1.14 -5.81
N LEU A 47 6.35 -1.36 -4.68
CA LEU A 47 4.90 -1.21 -4.54
C LEU A 47 4.56 -0.95 -3.06
N ILE A 48 3.53 -0.17 -2.83
CA ILE A 48 3.00 0.08 -1.49
C ILE A 48 1.59 -0.51 -1.39
N LEU A 49 1.35 -1.32 -0.36
CA LEU A 49 0.03 -1.78 0.03
C LEU A 49 -0.41 -0.94 1.23
N LEU A 50 -1.43 -0.14 1.07
CA LEU A 50 -1.80 0.91 2.03
C LEU A 50 -3.22 0.73 2.53
N ASP A 51 -3.40 0.78 3.86
CA ASP A 51 -4.71 0.97 4.46
C ASP A 51 -5.00 2.46 4.55
N ILE A 52 -6.09 2.91 3.93
CA ILE A 52 -6.48 4.32 3.92
C ILE A 52 -6.94 4.81 5.31
N LEU A 53 -7.31 3.88 6.19
CA LEU A 53 -7.76 4.18 7.55
C LEU A 53 -6.62 4.12 8.57
N LEU A 54 -5.47 4.67 8.22
CA LEU A 54 -4.39 4.80 9.18
C LEU A 54 -4.80 5.74 10.30
N GLU A 55 -4.31 5.45 11.49
CA GLU A 55 -4.56 6.27 12.67
C GLU A 55 -4.13 7.71 12.41
N GLY A 56 -4.97 8.67 12.85
CA GLY A 56 -4.64 10.09 12.80
C GLY A 56 -4.79 10.75 11.45
N HIS A 57 -5.61 10.21 10.54
CA HIS A 57 -5.87 10.79 9.21
C HIS A 57 -4.63 10.96 8.36
N SER A 58 -3.58 10.21 8.65
CA SER A 58 -2.28 10.41 8.02
C SER A 58 -2.15 9.79 6.62
N ALA A 59 -3.12 8.96 6.19
CA ALA A 59 -3.02 8.29 4.91
C ALA A 59 -3.01 9.28 3.73
N PHE A 60 -3.91 10.27 3.73
CA PHE A 60 -3.92 11.27 2.66
C PHE A 60 -2.71 12.18 2.70
N ALA A 61 -2.24 12.53 3.91
CA ALA A 61 -1.00 13.30 4.05
C ALA A 61 0.20 12.52 3.49
N LEU A 62 0.25 11.21 3.75
CA LEU A 62 1.27 10.34 3.20
C LEU A 62 1.20 10.30 1.68
N LEU A 63 0.00 10.14 1.11
CA LEU A 63 -0.19 10.13 -0.33
C LEU A 63 0.29 11.43 -0.97
N ASN A 64 -0.05 12.57 -0.36
CA ASN A 64 0.41 13.88 -0.84
C ASN A 64 1.93 14.00 -0.81
N GLU A 65 2.55 13.50 0.26
CA GLU A 65 4.00 13.54 0.38
C GLU A 65 4.66 12.68 -0.69
N LEU A 66 4.17 11.47 -0.91
CA LEU A 66 4.71 10.58 -1.94
C LEU A 66 4.59 11.21 -3.33
N GLN A 67 3.49 11.89 -3.60
CA GLN A 67 3.26 12.55 -4.88
C GLN A 67 4.21 13.73 -5.11
N SER A 68 4.73 14.31 -4.04
CA SER A 68 5.54 15.54 -4.13
C SER A 68 6.95 15.32 -4.63
N TYR A 69 7.45 14.10 -4.65
CA TYR A 69 8.82 13.78 -5.06
C TYR A 69 8.83 12.88 -6.28
N ALA A 70 9.77 13.12 -7.19
CA ALA A 70 9.84 12.40 -8.46
C ALA A 70 10.06 10.90 -8.28
N ASP A 71 10.87 10.51 -7.30
CA ASP A 71 11.17 9.09 -7.07
C ASP A 71 10.03 8.33 -6.42
N THR A 72 9.27 8.97 -5.52
CA THR A 72 8.16 8.32 -4.82
C THR A 72 6.84 8.42 -5.56
N SER A 73 6.65 9.44 -6.40
CA SER A 73 5.39 9.61 -7.14
C SER A 73 5.12 8.48 -8.13
N LYS A 74 6.16 7.76 -8.52
CA LYS A 74 6.06 6.65 -9.49
C LYS A 74 5.77 5.31 -8.84
N ILE A 75 5.85 5.20 -7.52
CA ILE A 75 5.60 3.94 -6.82
C ILE A 75 4.11 3.60 -6.95
N PRO A 76 3.78 2.43 -7.50
CA PRO A 76 2.37 2.02 -7.57
C PRO A 76 1.83 1.72 -6.17
N ILE A 77 0.60 2.16 -5.93
CA ILE A 77 -0.07 1.99 -4.65
C ILE A 77 -1.32 1.15 -4.84
N VAL A 78 -1.46 0.13 -4.00
CA VAL A 78 -2.69 -0.66 -3.89
C VAL A 78 -3.30 -0.36 -2.53
N ILE A 79 -4.56 0.04 -2.53
CA ILE A 79 -5.29 0.30 -1.29
C ILE A 79 -6.07 -0.95 -0.89
N CYS A 80 -6.04 -1.28 0.39
CA CYS A 80 -6.86 -2.35 0.96
C CYS A 80 -7.52 -1.80 2.22
N SER A 81 -8.81 -1.55 2.19
CA SER A 81 -9.50 -0.82 3.26
C SER A 81 -10.93 -1.32 3.46
N ASP A 82 -11.41 -1.24 4.69
CA ASP A 82 -12.80 -1.52 5.01
C ASP A 82 -13.75 -0.46 4.44
N LEU A 83 -13.24 0.70 4.07
CA LEU A 83 -14.03 1.78 3.49
C LEU A 83 -13.90 1.89 1.97
N ALA A 84 -13.49 0.81 1.29
CA ALA A 84 -13.26 0.84 -0.16
C ALA A 84 -14.46 1.39 -0.93
N SER A 85 -15.69 0.99 -0.56
CA SER A 85 -16.91 1.44 -1.23
C SER A 85 -17.26 2.91 -0.98
N GLU A 86 -16.65 3.53 0.04
CA GLU A 86 -16.93 4.92 0.43
C GLU A 86 -15.86 5.88 -0.07
N LEU A 87 -14.81 5.39 -0.74
CA LEU A 87 -13.75 6.24 -1.23
C LEU A 87 -14.20 7.03 -2.45
N ASP A 88 -13.84 8.31 -2.46
CA ASP A 88 -14.07 9.18 -3.60
C ASP A 88 -12.90 9.04 -4.58
N PHE A 89 -13.15 8.39 -5.71
CA PHE A 89 -12.14 8.16 -6.73
C PHE A 89 -11.56 9.46 -7.29
N GLU A 90 -12.36 10.53 -7.34
CA GLU A 90 -11.86 11.82 -7.84
C GLU A 90 -10.76 12.37 -6.95
N SER A 91 -10.89 12.24 -5.63
CA SER A 91 -9.88 12.71 -4.69
C SER A 91 -8.59 11.89 -4.75
N LEU A 92 -8.65 10.69 -5.30
CA LEU A 92 -7.51 9.77 -5.41
C LEU A 92 -6.77 9.87 -6.75
N LYS A 93 -7.34 10.54 -7.75
CA LYS A 93 -6.75 10.66 -9.08
C LYS A 93 -5.32 11.22 -9.11
N PRO A 94 -4.94 12.20 -8.27
CA PRO A 94 -3.57 12.71 -8.31
C PRO A 94 -2.50 11.69 -7.93
N PHE A 95 -2.90 10.59 -7.28
CA PHE A 95 -1.97 9.61 -6.74
C PHE A 95 -1.86 8.41 -7.67
N ASN A 96 -0.75 7.68 -7.59
CA ASN A 96 -0.53 6.52 -8.43
C ASN A 96 -1.20 5.27 -7.86
N ILE A 97 -2.52 5.34 -7.65
CA ILE A 97 -3.31 4.24 -7.10
C ILE A 97 -3.75 3.34 -8.24
N ARG A 98 -3.32 2.09 -8.18
CA ARG A 98 -3.53 1.13 -9.25
C ARG A 98 -4.71 0.20 -9.01
N HIS A 99 -5.08 0.00 -7.75
CA HIS A 99 -6.23 -0.84 -7.41
C HIS A 99 -6.67 -0.56 -5.98
N ILE A 100 -7.96 -0.82 -5.70
CA ILE A 100 -8.54 -0.68 -4.37
C ILE A 100 -9.27 -1.98 -4.04
N PHE A 101 -8.85 -2.63 -2.96
CA PHE A 101 -9.52 -3.81 -2.42
C PHE A 101 -10.34 -3.47 -1.19
N ASP A 102 -11.47 -4.16 -1.03
CA ASP A 102 -12.23 -4.16 0.22
C ASP A 102 -11.65 -5.25 1.12
N LYS A 103 -11.16 -4.88 2.32
CA LYS A 103 -10.55 -5.82 3.26
C LYS A 103 -11.44 -7.02 3.61
N SER A 104 -12.76 -6.80 3.65
CA SER A 104 -13.71 -7.84 4.02
C SER A 104 -13.95 -8.86 2.91
N GLN A 105 -13.54 -8.56 1.69
CA GLN A 105 -13.87 -9.36 0.52
C GLN A 105 -12.69 -9.79 -0.32
N VAL A 106 -11.46 -9.45 0.08
CA VAL A 106 -10.29 -9.78 -0.72
C VAL A 106 -9.81 -11.20 -0.40
N TYR A 107 -9.57 -11.98 -1.45
CA TYR A 107 -8.99 -13.31 -1.32
C TYR A 107 -7.48 -13.26 -1.57
N PRO A 108 -6.69 -14.10 -0.86
CA PRO A 108 -5.23 -14.08 -1.00
C PRO A 108 -4.74 -14.21 -2.45
N GLN A 109 -5.38 -15.09 -3.23
CA GLN A 109 -5.00 -15.30 -4.62
C GLN A 109 -5.24 -14.06 -5.48
N GLU A 110 -6.34 -13.36 -5.24
CA GLU A 110 -6.65 -12.11 -5.96
C GLU A 110 -5.63 -11.03 -5.68
N LEU A 111 -5.26 -10.88 -4.41
CA LEU A 111 -4.27 -9.90 -3.99
C LEU A 111 -2.92 -10.17 -4.65
N ARG A 112 -2.45 -11.42 -4.59
CA ARG A 112 -1.19 -11.81 -5.21
C ARG A 112 -1.17 -11.55 -6.71
N LYS A 113 -2.22 -11.99 -7.41
CA LYS A 113 -2.31 -11.83 -8.86
C LYS A 113 -2.31 -10.38 -9.28
N LYS A 114 -3.07 -9.54 -8.56
CA LYS A 114 -3.13 -8.14 -8.91
C LYS A 114 -1.78 -7.46 -8.72
N ILE A 115 -1.11 -7.74 -7.61
CA ILE A 115 0.20 -7.16 -7.33
C ILE A 115 1.23 -7.65 -8.36
N GLU A 116 1.25 -8.95 -8.67
CA GLU A 116 2.14 -9.48 -9.70
C GLU A 116 1.91 -8.79 -11.04
N GLY A 117 0.66 -8.61 -11.43
CA GLY A 117 0.30 -7.94 -12.67
C GLY A 117 0.80 -6.50 -12.74
N ILE A 118 0.66 -5.77 -11.64
CA ILE A 118 1.13 -4.37 -11.57
C ILE A 118 2.66 -4.31 -11.68
N LEU A 119 3.35 -5.19 -10.99
CA LEU A 119 4.81 -5.18 -10.96
C LEU A 119 5.45 -5.70 -12.24
N ASN A 120 4.70 -6.41 -13.06
CA ASN A 120 5.18 -6.96 -14.32
C ASN A 120 4.76 -6.14 -15.56
N GLU A 121 4.21 -4.96 -15.32
CA GLU A 121 3.87 -4.04 -16.42
C GLU A 121 5.11 -3.51 -17.15
#